data_17c72e9734aff197e29b28693a05bf8d
#
_entry.id   17c72e9734aff197e29b28693a05bf8d
#
_cell.length_a   1.000
_cell.length_b   1.000
_cell.length_c   1.000
_cell.angle_alpha   90.00
_cell.angle_beta   90.00
_cell.angle_gamma   90.00
#
_symmetry.space_group_name_H-M   'P 1'
#
loop_
_entity.id
_entity.type
_entity.pdbx_description
1 polymer ?
#
loop_
_entity_poly.entity_id
_entity_poly.type
_entity_poly.pdbx_seq_one_letter_code
_entity_poly.pdbx_strand_id
1 'polypeptide(L)'
;MDKKFDYPGVLIAIGFFVLFAVQLLMLHPTSTQIAYSDFHRLVAARLVDDLEIGPSSISGTLRMPEAGTLLPASEVAVVKEAGTPWRFTTNRVTDEHLIDTLTAAGIRYHGTPDASWLAALASWVLPLIAFIFIWNMMLRRKGGLQDFSGMGKSQAR
;
A
#
# COMPACT_ATOMS: atom_id res chain seq x y z
N MET A 1 28.57 -31.01 20.30
CA MET A 1 27.17 -30.72 19.88
C MET A 1 27.23 -29.70 18.74
N ASP A 2 27.48 -30.22 17.54
CA ASP A 2 27.54 -29.35 16.36
C ASP A 2 26.14 -28.97 15.94
N LYS A 3 25.73 -27.75 16.26
CA LYS A 3 24.51 -27.11 15.70
C LYS A 3 24.74 -26.95 14.20
N LYS A 4 24.34 -27.94 13.40
CA LYS A 4 24.21 -27.73 11.95
C LYS A 4 23.21 -26.57 11.74
N PHE A 5 23.76 -25.40 11.42
CA PHE A 5 22.98 -24.24 11.05
C PHE A 5 22.19 -24.60 9.79
N ASP A 6 20.87 -24.59 9.90
CA ASP A 6 19.97 -24.89 8.78
C ASP A 6 19.93 -23.68 7.82
N TYR A 7 21.01 -23.56 7.02
CA TYR A 7 21.17 -22.50 6.02
C TYR A 7 19.92 -22.22 5.18
N PRO A 8 19.14 -23.23 4.72
CA PRO A 8 17.94 -22.92 3.94
C PRO A 8 16.78 -22.35 4.77
N GLY A 9 16.69 -22.65 6.06
CA GLY A 9 15.71 -22.00 6.94
C GLY A 9 16.01 -20.52 7.14
N VAL A 10 17.29 -20.19 7.31
CA VAL A 10 17.77 -18.81 7.43
C VAL A 10 17.57 -18.03 6.13
N LEU A 11 17.86 -18.62 4.98
CA LEU A 11 17.65 -18.00 3.67
C LEU A 11 16.16 -17.67 3.41
N ILE A 12 15.25 -18.56 3.84
CA ILE A 12 13.81 -18.32 3.72
C ILE A 12 13.37 -17.18 4.65
N ALA A 13 13.87 -17.16 5.89
CA ALA A 13 13.58 -16.10 6.84
C ALA A 13 14.08 -14.74 6.32
N ILE A 14 15.27 -14.71 5.74
CA ILE A 14 15.82 -13.50 5.10
C ILE A 14 14.96 -13.09 3.90
N GLY A 15 14.57 -14.02 3.03
CA GLY A 15 13.71 -13.74 1.88
C GLY A 15 12.33 -13.18 2.30
N PHE A 16 11.74 -13.73 3.36
CA PHE A 16 10.49 -13.21 3.92
C PHE A 16 10.66 -11.82 4.53
N PHE A 17 11.78 -11.60 5.24
CA PHE A 17 12.08 -10.29 5.84
C PHE A 17 12.32 -9.21 4.77
N VAL A 18 13.02 -9.56 3.69
CA VAL A 18 13.24 -8.66 2.54
C VAL A 18 11.91 -8.33 1.85
N LEU A 19 11.07 -9.33 1.61
CA LEU A 19 9.74 -9.13 1.01
C LEU A 19 8.87 -8.22 1.89
N PHE A 20 8.89 -8.44 3.20
CA PHE A 20 8.17 -7.63 4.19
C PHE A 20 8.72 -6.19 4.25
N ALA A 21 10.04 -6.02 4.20
CA ALA A 21 10.66 -4.70 4.16
C ALA A 21 10.31 -3.93 2.88
N VAL A 22 10.32 -4.60 1.72
CA VAL A 22 9.89 -4.00 0.45
C VAL A 22 8.42 -3.60 0.51
N GLN A 23 7.56 -4.42 1.11
CA GLN A 23 6.15 -4.10 1.28
C GLN A 23 5.95 -2.89 2.19
N LEU A 24 6.72 -2.76 3.29
CA LEU A 24 6.71 -1.58 4.15
C LEU A 24 7.19 -0.32 3.42
N LEU A 25 8.21 -0.42 2.59
CA LEU A 25 8.68 0.71 1.78
C LEU A 25 7.64 1.16 0.74
N MET A 26 6.91 0.22 0.14
CA MET A 26 5.86 0.54 -0.84
C MET A 26 4.58 1.11 -0.20
N LEU A 27 4.38 0.93 1.10
CA LEU A 27 3.26 1.52 1.84
C LEU A 27 3.48 2.99 2.23
N HIS A 28 4.67 3.56 2.01
CA HIS A 28 4.90 4.97 2.30
C HIS A 28 4.18 5.82 1.25
N PRO A 29 3.12 6.55 1.62
CA PRO A 29 2.45 7.45 0.69
C PRO A 29 3.43 8.58 0.32
N THR A 30 3.78 8.66 -0.96
CA THR A 30 4.56 9.77 -1.53
C THR A 30 3.73 11.05 -1.68
N SER A 31 2.53 11.08 -1.12
CA SER A 31 1.61 12.21 -1.18
C SER A 31 1.30 12.73 0.22
N THR A 32 1.26 14.04 0.37
CA THR A 32 0.87 14.70 1.62
C THR A 32 -0.64 14.71 1.76
N GLN A 33 -1.14 14.29 2.92
CA GLN A 33 -2.56 14.36 3.21
C GLN A 33 -2.92 15.79 3.64
N ILE A 34 -3.90 16.40 2.96
CA ILE A 34 -4.44 17.71 3.29
C ILE A 34 -5.92 17.59 3.68
N ALA A 35 -6.43 18.58 4.42
CA ALA A 35 -7.85 18.64 4.77
C ALA A 35 -8.71 18.91 3.52
N TYR A 36 -9.92 18.34 3.47
CA TYR A 36 -10.86 18.57 2.36
C TYR A 36 -11.27 20.05 2.23
N SER A 37 -11.33 20.79 3.34
CA SER A 37 -11.56 22.23 3.34
C SER A 37 -10.47 23.02 2.66
N ASP A 38 -9.20 22.61 2.84
CA ASP A 38 -8.05 23.28 2.22
C ASP A 38 -7.95 22.91 0.74
N PHE A 39 -8.29 21.67 0.38
CA PHE A 39 -8.48 21.27 -1.01
C PHE A 39 -9.49 22.19 -1.73
N HIS A 40 -10.66 22.48 -1.12
CA HIS A 40 -11.64 23.38 -1.71
C HIS A 40 -11.10 24.81 -1.94
N ARG A 41 -10.32 25.32 -1.01
CA ARG A 41 -9.65 26.64 -1.17
C ARG A 41 -8.65 26.64 -2.31
N LEU A 42 -7.87 25.55 -2.43
CA LEU A 42 -6.90 25.38 -3.51
C LEU A 42 -7.58 25.26 -4.88
N VAL A 43 -8.71 24.56 -4.97
CA VAL A 43 -9.54 24.47 -6.19
C VAL A 43 -10.05 25.86 -6.58
N ALA A 44 -10.63 26.61 -5.62
CA ALA A 44 -11.13 27.96 -5.86
C ALA A 44 -10.01 28.92 -6.35
N ALA A 45 -8.79 28.75 -5.84
CA ALA A 45 -7.62 29.51 -6.26
C ALA A 45 -6.96 28.98 -7.54
N ARG A 46 -7.44 27.87 -8.12
CA ARG A 46 -6.86 27.18 -9.30
C ARG A 46 -5.41 26.76 -9.12
N LEU A 47 -5.05 26.33 -7.91
CA LEU A 47 -3.70 25.93 -7.52
C LEU A 47 -3.49 24.42 -7.49
N VAL A 48 -4.42 23.65 -8.08
CA VAL A 48 -4.35 22.21 -8.23
C VAL A 48 -4.40 21.81 -9.70
N ASP A 49 -3.64 20.80 -10.04
CA ASP A 49 -3.58 20.24 -11.39
C ASP A 49 -3.68 18.71 -11.33
N ASP A 50 -4.10 18.08 -12.45
CA ASP A 50 -4.16 16.63 -12.65
C ASP A 50 -4.84 15.88 -11.50
N LEU A 51 -6.12 16.18 -11.27
CA LEU A 51 -6.88 15.55 -10.21
C LEU A 51 -7.29 14.14 -10.58
N GLU A 52 -6.99 13.21 -9.69
CA GLU A 52 -7.48 11.84 -9.70
C GLU A 52 -8.59 11.69 -8.65
N ILE A 53 -9.81 11.44 -9.12
CA ILE A 53 -10.97 11.26 -8.25
C ILE A 53 -11.23 9.78 -8.07
N GLY A 54 -10.86 9.26 -6.91
CA GLY A 54 -11.13 7.89 -6.49
C GLY A 54 -12.44 7.78 -5.68
N PRO A 55 -12.81 6.56 -5.32
CA PRO A 55 -14.03 6.31 -4.53
C PRO A 55 -13.91 6.86 -3.10
N SER A 56 -12.73 6.80 -2.48
CA SER A 56 -12.48 7.20 -1.09
C SER A 56 -11.53 8.38 -0.94
N SER A 57 -10.77 8.72 -1.97
CA SER A 57 -9.77 9.78 -1.92
C SER A 57 -9.70 10.55 -3.23
N ILE A 58 -9.22 11.78 -3.14
CA ILE A 58 -8.88 12.63 -4.27
C ILE A 58 -7.40 12.93 -4.15
N SER A 59 -6.65 12.71 -5.21
CA SER A 59 -5.24 13.05 -5.30
C SER A 59 -4.96 13.95 -6.48
N GLY A 60 -3.83 14.64 -6.43
CA GLY A 60 -3.44 15.56 -7.49
C GLY A 60 -2.10 16.19 -7.20
N THR A 61 -1.76 17.20 -8.00
CA THR A 61 -0.53 17.98 -7.84
C THR A 61 -0.85 19.42 -7.45
N LEU A 62 0.01 19.99 -6.61
CA LEU A 62 -0.09 21.39 -6.17
C LEU A 62 0.81 22.27 -7.02
N ARG A 63 0.33 23.44 -7.34
CA ARG A 63 1.11 24.50 -7.98
C ARG A 63 1.80 25.34 -6.89
N MET A 64 3.02 24.95 -6.54
CA MET A 64 3.85 25.71 -5.59
C MET A 64 4.64 26.80 -6.31
N PRO A 65 5.04 27.91 -5.65
CA PRO A 65 4.87 28.18 -4.21
C PRO A 65 3.51 28.76 -3.78
N GLU A 66 2.62 29.12 -4.71
CA GLU A 66 1.39 29.86 -4.43
C GLU A 66 0.45 29.06 -3.50
N ALA A 67 0.33 27.75 -3.70
CA ALA A 67 -0.47 26.87 -2.85
C ALA A 67 -0.02 26.90 -1.38
N GLY A 68 1.27 27.13 -1.13
CA GLY A 68 1.82 27.21 0.22
C GLY A 68 1.32 28.41 1.05
N THR A 69 0.71 29.42 0.42
CA THR A 69 0.12 30.54 1.15
C THR A 69 -1.25 30.24 1.74
N LEU A 70 -1.91 29.22 1.20
CA LEU A 70 -3.26 28.79 1.62
C LEU A 70 -3.25 27.59 2.56
N LEU A 71 -2.13 26.86 2.61
CA LEU A 71 -1.96 25.69 3.46
C LEU A 71 -1.37 26.06 4.83
N PRO A 72 -1.68 25.31 5.89
CA PRO A 72 -0.99 25.43 7.17
C PRO A 72 0.51 25.18 7.02
N ALA A 73 1.33 25.89 7.79
CA ALA A 73 2.79 25.79 7.73
C ALA A 73 3.32 24.34 7.93
N SER A 74 2.62 23.55 8.76
CA SER A 74 2.92 22.13 8.97
C SER A 74 2.75 21.29 7.70
N GLU A 75 1.69 21.52 6.94
CA GLU A 75 1.42 20.81 5.70
C GLU A 75 2.38 21.23 4.59
N VAL A 76 2.70 22.53 4.52
CA VAL A 76 3.70 23.06 3.56
C VAL A 76 5.07 22.42 3.77
N ALA A 77 5.49 22.22 5.02
CA ALA A 77 6.76 21.58 5.34
C ALA A 77 6.79 20.14 4.81
N VAL A 78 5.76 19.36 5.07
CA VAL A 78 5.64 17.96 4.63
C VAL A 78 5.58 17.86 3.10
N VAL A 79 4.81 18.74 2.44
CA VAL A 79 4.74 18.79 0.97
C VAL A 79 6.11 19.07 0.36
N LYS A 80 6.89 19.98 0.94
CA LYS A 80 8.24 20.30 0.45
C LYS A 80 9.24 19.16 0.66
N GLU A 81 9.13 18.45 1.78
CA GLU A 81 9.98 17.27 2.05
C GLU A 81 9.68 16.10 1.11
N ALA A 82 8.42 15.93 0.70
CA ALA A 82 8.02 14.89 -0.25
C ALA A 82 8.63 15.08 -1.66
N GLY A 83 9.16 16.28 -1.97
CA GLY A 83 9.81 16.59 -3.23
C GLY A 83 8.85 16.90 -4.39
N THR A 84 9.43 17.14 -5.57
CA THR A 84 8.67 17.42 -6.79
C THR A 84 8.40 16.15 -7.59
N PRO A 85 7.21 15.98 -8.20
CA PRO A 85 6.04 16.88 -8.16
C PRO A 85 5.34 16.87 -6.80
N TRP A 86 4.89 18.05 -6.35
CA TRP A 86 4.19 18.21 -5.06
C TRP A 86 2.82 17.56 -5.10
N ARG A 87 2.77 16.29 -4.72
CA ARG A 87 1.55 15.48 -4.70
C ARG A 87 0.84 15.63 -3.37
N PHE A 88 -0.48 15.73 -3.45
CA PHE A 88 -1.34 15.69 -2.29
C PHE A 88 -2.41 14.61 -2.42
N THR A 89 -2.97 14.22 -1.30
CA THR A 89 -4.18 13.42 -1.24
C THR A 89 -5.12 14.00 -0.18
N THR A 90 -6.41 13.87 -0.41
CA THR A 90 -7.44 14.23 0.57
C THR A 90 -8.52 13.17 0.58
N ASN A 91 -9.16 12.97 1.73
CA ASN A 91 -10.29 12.06 1.81
C ASN A 91 -11.48 12.65 1.06
N ARG A 92 -12.10 11.83 0.22
CA ARG A 92 -13.31 12.24 -0.49
C ARG A 92 -14.48 12.36 0.49
N VAL A 93 -15.10 13.51 0.48
CA VAL A 93 -16.39 13.74 1.13
C VAL A 93 -17.48 13.68 0.06
N THR A 94 -18.67 13.21 0.41
CA THR A 94 -19.83 13.24 -0.51
C THR A 94 -20.21 14.69 -0.78
N ASP A 95 -19.87 15.17 -1.96
CA ASP A 95 -20.13 16.54 -2.41
C ASP A 95 -20.66 16.48 -3.85
N GLU A 96 -21.95 16.78 -4.01
CA GLU A 96 -22.65 16.73 -5.30
C GLU A 96 -22.19 17.84 -6.25
N HIS A 97 -21.63 18.93 -5.70
CA HIS A 97 -21.20 20.09 -6.48
C HIS A 97 -19.71 20.08 -6.84
N LEU A 98 -18.96 19.07 -6.40
CA LEU A 98 -17.52 19.01 -6.65
C LEU A 98 -17.21 19.06 -8.15
N ILE A 99 -17.89 18.25 -8.96
CA ILE A 99 -17.65 18.16 -10.40
C ILE A 99 -17.96 19.48 -11.11
N ASP A 100 -19.05 20.14 -10.72
CA ASP A 100 -19.43 21.46 -11.27
C ASP A 100 -18.38 22.50 -10.92
N THR A 101 -17.89 22.48 -9.68
CA THR A 101 -16.85 23.39 -9.20
C THR A 101 -15.53 23.19 -9.97
N LEU A 102 -15.10 21.95 -10.18
CA LEU A 102 -13.89 21.63 -10.93
C LEU A 102 -14.00 22.07 -12.40
N THR A 103 -15.17 21.82 -13.01
CA THR A 103 -15.43 22.21 -14.39
C THR A 103 -15.45 23.72 -14.56
N ALA A 104 -16.09 24.45 -13.64
CA ALA A 104 -16.08 25.91 -13.62
C ALA A 104 -14.70 26.50 -13.39
N ALA A 105 -13.87 25.85 -12.57
CA ALA A 105 -12.48 26.24 -12.36
C ALA A 105 -11.56 25.91 -13.56
N GLY A 106 -12.02 25.08 -14.52
CA GLY A 106 -11.23 24.63 -15.66
C GLY A 106 -10.09 23.66 -15.29
N ILE A 107 -10.23 22.95 -14.18
CA ILE A 107 -9.24 21.98 -13.68
C ILE A 107 -9.48 20.65 -14.36
N ARG A 108 -8.41 20.02 -14.85
CA ARG A 108 -8.49 18.68 -15.42
C ARG A 108 -8.63 17.65 -14.32
N TYR A 109 -9.58 16.74 -14.49
CA TYR A 109 -9.78 15.62 -13.57
C TYR A 109 -10.09 14.34 -14.33
N HIS A 110 -9.73 13.22 -13.73
CA HIS A 110 -10.09 11.89 -14.23
C HIS A 110 -10.49 10.99 -13.06
N GLY A 111 -11.39 10.06 -13.32
CA GLY A 111 -11.79 9.05 -12.35
C GLY A 111 -10.81 7.89 -12.35
N THR A 112 -10.41 7.44 -11.18
CA THR A 112 -9.64 6.19 -11.04
C THR A 112 -10.56 5.04 -10.67
N PRO A 113 -10.40 3.85 -11.30
CA PRO A 113 -11.15 2.68 -10.89
C PRO A 113 -10.76 2.28 -9.47
N ASP A 114 -11.72 1.76 -8.73
CA ASP A 114 -11.45 1.23 -7.39
C ASP A 114 -10.64 -0.07 -7.50
N ALA A 115 -9.33 0.04 -7.41
CA ALA A 115 -8.42 -1.10 -7.36
C ALA A 115 -8.03 -1.50 -5.91
N SER A 116 -8.65 -0.88 -4.91
CA SER A 116 -8.36 -1.14 -3.49
C SER A 116 -8.59 -2.60 -3.11
N TRP A 117 -9.57 -3.28 -3.74
CA TRP A 117 -9.83 -4.70 -3.55
C TRP A 117 -8.67 -5.58 -4.01
N LEU A 118 -7.96 -5.21 -5.08
CA LEU A 118 -6.75 -5.93 -5.53
C LEU A 118 -5.61 -5.82 -4.52
N ALA A 119 -5.39 -4.62 -3.98
CA ALA A 119 -4.40 -4.41 -2.93
C ALA A 119 -4.77 -5.18 -1.65
N ALA A 120 -6.05 -5.18 -1.26
CA ALA A 120 -6.56 -5.96 -0.15
C ALA A 120 -6.38 -7.47 -0.41
N LEU A 121 -6.73 -7.95 -1.60
CA LEU A 121 -6.54 -9.36 -1.97
C LEU A 121 -5.05 -9.74 -1.93
N ALA A 122 -4.18 -8.92 -2.50
CA ALA A 122 -2.74 -9.18 -2.52
C ALA A 122 -2.16 -9.25 -1.09
N SER A 123 -2.62 -8.41 -0.17
CA SER A 123 -2.16 -8.41 1.23
C SER A 123 -2.48 -9.70 1.98
N TRP A 124 -3.54 -10.41 1.59
CA TRP A 124 -3.93 -11.69 2.18
C TRP A 124 -3.34 -12.90 1.42
N VAL A 125 -3.31 -12.84 0.11
CA VAL A 125 -2.86 -13.96 -0.74
C VAL A 125 -1.35 -14.15 -0.66
N LEU A 126 -0.57 -13.08 -0.64
CA LEU A 126 0.89 -13.16 -0.57
C LEU A 126 1.41 -13.93 0.67
N PRO A 127 0.98 -13.60 1.91
CA PRO A 127 1.40 -14.37 3.08
C PRO A 127 0.89 -15.82 3.05
N LEU A 128 -0.30 -16.07 2.48
CA LEU A 128 -0.83 -17.42 2.35
C LEU A 128 0.02 -18.28 1.41
N ILE A 129 0.41 -17.74 0.26
CA ILE A 129 1.31 -18.43 -0.69
C ILE A 129 2.65 -18.71 -0.03
N ALA A 130 3.23 -17.73 0.68
CA ALA A 130 4.48 -17.90 1.39
C ALA A 130 4.36 -19.00 2.45
N PHE A 131 3.27 -19.04 3.20
CA PHE A 131 3.00 -20.08 4.20
C PHE A 131 2.89 -21.46 3.56
N ILE A 132 2.12 -21.63 2.48
CA ILE A 132 1.97 -22.89 1.75
C ILE A 132 3.34 -23.35 1.20
N PHE A 133 4.16 -22.43 0.68
CA PHE A 133 5.48 -22.73 0.17
C PHE A 133 6.43 -23.24 1.26
N ILE A 134 6.46 -22.55 2.41
CA ILE A 134 7.25 -22.94 3.58
C ILE A 134 6.79 -24.30 4.11
N TRP A 135 5.49 -24.51 4.22
CA TRP A 135 4.88 -25.75 4.67
C TRP A 135 5.25 -26.93 3.75
N ASN A 136 5.12 -26.74 2.44
CA ASN A 136 5.48 -27.77 1.46
C ASN A 136 6.96 -28.12 1.52
N MET A 137 7.82 -27.11 1.70
CA MET A 137 9.25 -27.32 1.84
C MET A 137 9.61 -28.05 3.14
N MET A 138 8.92 -27.74 4.24
CA MET A 138 9.10 -28.41 5.53
C MET A 138 8.66 -29.89 5.48
N LEU A 139 7.54 -30.18 4.80
CA LEU A 139 7.06 -31.53 4.57
C LEU A 139 8.03 -32.37 3.71
N ARG A 140 8.58 -31.77 2.66
CA ARG A 140 9.58 -32.46 1.79
C ARG A 140 10.86 -32.81 2.53
N ARG A 141 11.25 -32.03 3.55
CA ARG A 141 12.45 -32.27 4.35
C ARG A 141 12.32 -33.37 5.38
N LYS A 142 11.12 -33.61 5.91
CA LYS A 142 10.87 -34.65 6.93
C LYS A 142 10.56 -36.02 6.32
N GLY A 143 11.02 -36.33 5.10
CA GLY A 143 10.83 -37.63 4.47
C GLY A 143 9.38 -38.09 4.58
N GLY A 144 8.61 -37.90 3.52
CA GLY A 144 7.22 -38.28 3.31
C GLY A 144 6.45 -38.96 4.43
N LEU A 145 5.17 -38.79 4.38
CA LEU A 145 4.10 -39.45 5.16
C LEU A 145 4.22 -41.00 5.35
N GLN A 146 5.37 -41.58 5.01
CA GLN A 146 5.62 -43.02 5.16
C GLN A 146 5.79 -43.48 6.60
N ASP A 147 6.06 -42.57 7.55
CA ASP A 147 6.26 -42.96 8.95
C ASP A 147 4.95 -43.08 9.72
N PHE A 148 3.84 -42.55 9.20
CA PHE A 148 2.52 -42.73 9.83
C PHE A 148 1.82 -44.06 9.51
N SER A 149 2.26 -44.78 8.47
CA SER A 149 1.70 -46.09 8.13
C SER A 149 2.32 -47.25 8.90
N GLY A 150 3.36 -46.96 9.69
CA GLY A 150 4.05 -47.98 10.50
C GLY A 150 3.42 -48.30 11.88
N MET A 151 2.54 -47.46 12.39
CA MET A 151 1.96 -47.61 13.75
C MET A 151 0.76 -48.55 13.83
N GLY A 152 0.37 -49.20 12.74
CA GLY A 152 -0.81 -50.08 12.71
C GLY A 152 -0.52 -51.57 12.70
N LYS A 153 0.74 -52.05 12.78
CA LYS A 153 1.03 -53.49 12.89
C LYS A 153 1.34 -53.90 14.33
N SER A 154 0.28 -54.04 15.13
CA SER A 154 0.40 -54.86 16.35
C SER A 154 0.60 -56.31 15.92
N GLN A 155 1.79 -56.85 16.15
CA GLN A 155 2.01 -58.30 16.12
C GLN A 155 1.33 -58.94 17.35
N ALA A 156 0.14 -59.48 17.12
CA ALA A 156 -0.42 -60.45 18.04
C ALA A 156 0.30 -61.81 17.82
N ARG A 157 0.93 -62.31 18.86
CA ARG A 157 1.40 -63.69 18.98
C ARG A 157 0.68 -64.31 20.12
#